data_ce164ed51529e2484a4baad17bb65080
#
_entry.id   ce164ed51529e2484a4baad17bb65080
#
_cell.length_a   1.000
_cell.length_b   1.000
_cell.length_c   1.000
_cell.angle_alpha   90.00
_cell.angle_beta   90.00
_cell.angle_gamma   90.00
#
_symmetry.space_group_name_H-M   'P 1'
#
loop_
_entity.id
_entity.type
_entity.pdbx_description
1 polymer ?
#
loop_
_entity_poly.entity_id
_entity_poly.type
_entity_poly.pdbx_seq_one_letter_code
_entity_poly.pdbx_strand_id
1 'polypeptide(L)'
;MIASVGIIGSGSVGRPVAIRALFARISVVLSNSRGPDTLTGLVDKLGEGASAGTVAEAADADLVVVAIPFVKIPGLAGEVPHWSGSVVVDATNQFAQYEPTYSGFADLGDETGSEWVARHLPGATAIKAFNAMFAEYIMADSRHHDGRQVLFFAVDDDTVNAEFAAFGEALGFAPVLVGGLREGGRLMQLGGPLTALHVIKQD
;
A
#
# COMPACT_ATOMS: atom_id res chain seq x y z
N MET A 1 -11.90 7.34 11.08
CA MET A 1 -12.22 5.98 10.54
C MET A 1 -12.17 6.06 9.02
N ILE A 2 -11.38 5.23 8.38
CA ILE A 2 -11.18 5.18 6.92
C ILE A 2 -12.46 4.64 6.27
N ALA A 3 -13.15 5.45 5.49
CA ALA A 3 -14.37 5.11 4.75
C ALA A 3 -14.10 4.92 3.25
N SER A 4 -13.00 5.47 2.75
CA SER A 4 -12.60 5.40 1.34
C SER A 4 -11.11 5.09 1.19
N VAL A 5 -10.76 4.30 0.18
CA VAL A 5 -9.36 3.99 -0.17
C VAL A 5 -9.13 4.25 -1.66
N GLY A 6 -8.14 5.09 -1.93
CA GLY A 6 -7.63 5.28 -3.28
C GLY A 6 -6.51 4.29 -3.57
N ILE A 7 -6.61 3.55 -4.66
CA ILE A 7 -5.57 2.59 -5.06
C ILE A 7 -4.89 3.12 -6.33
N ILE A 8 -3.64 3.55 -6.18
CA ILE A 8 -2.81 3.98 -7.30
C ILE A 8 -1.95 2.79 -7.75
N GLY A 9 -2.37 2.17 -8.85
CA GLY A 9 -1.77 0.93 -9.36
C GLY A 9 -2.67 -0.28 -9.21
N SER A 10 -3.27 -0.73 -10.30
CA SER A 10 -4.22 -1.86 -10.36
C SER A 10 -3.53 -3.22 -10.64
N GLY A 11 -2.28 -3.38 -10.16
CA GLY A 11 -1.45 -4.57 -10.33
C GLY A 11 -1.68 -5.66 -9.29
N SER A 12 -0.62 -6.49 -9.11
CA SER A 12 -0.64 -7.67 -8.23
C SER A 12 -0.86 -7.34 -6.74
N VAL A 13 -0.47 -6.17 -6.26
CA VAL A 13 -0.69 -5.73 -4.88
C VAL A 13 -1.97 -4.89 -4.77
N GLY A 14 -2.17 -3.91 -5.66
CA GLY A 14 -3.30 -2.99 -5.56
C GLY A 14 -4.67 -3.67 -5.66
N ARG A 15 -4.84 -4.66 -6.56
CA ARG A 15 -6.10 -5.41 -6.68
C ARG A 15 -6.46 -6.20 -5.42
N PRO A 16 -5.57 -7.00 -4.83
CA PRO A 16 -5.83 -7.67 -3.55
C PRO A 16 -6.25 -6.72 -2.44
N VAL A 17 -5.56 -5.58 -2.28
CA VAL A 17 -5.92 -4.59 -1.27
C VAL A 17 -7.31 -4.00 -1.54
N ALA A 18 -7.63 -3.67 -2.82
CA ALA A 18 -8.95 -3.20 -3.22
C ALA A 18 -10.05 -4.21 -2.84
N ILE A 19 -9.86 -5.50 -3.16
CA ILE A 19 -10.81 -6.56 -2.83
C ILE A 19 -11.03 -6.66 -1.32
N ARG A 20 -9.95 -6.61 -0.54
CA ARG A 20 -10.04 -6.62 0.94
C ARG A 20 -10.81 -5.43 1.48
N ALA A 21 -10.54 -4.23 0.96
CA ALA A 21 -11.25 -3.01 1.36
C ALA A 21 -12.76 -3.12 1.07
N LEU A 22 -13.14 -3.62 -0.10
CA LEU A 22 -14.54 -3.85 -0.46
C LEU A 22 -15.22 -4.88 0.45
N PHE A 23 -14.55 -5.98 0.82
CA PHE A 23 -15.08 -6.94 1.79
C PHE A 23 -15.27 -6.32 3.18
N ALA A 24 -14.44 -5.35 3.55
CA ALA A 24 -14.61 -4.54 4.76
C ALA A 24 -15.66 -3.42 4.61
N ARG A 25 -16.37 -3.34 3.46
CA ARG A 25 -17.34 -2.28 3.12
C ARG A 25 -16.74 -0.88 3.08
N ILE A 26 -15.47 -0.78 2.71
CA ILE A 26 -14.76 0.46 2.46
C ILE A 26 -14.82 0.72 0.96
N SER A 27 -15.24 1.93 0.55
CA SER A 27 -15.28 2.29 -0.87
C SER A 27 -13.89 2.40 -1.47
N VAL A 28 -13.77 2.06 -2.76
CA VAL A 28 -12.47 2.02 -3.45
C VAL A 28 -12.52 2.81 -4.75
N VAL A 29 -11.54 3.70 -4.94
CA VAL A 29 -11.24 4.34 -6.21
C VAL A 29 -9.95 3.73 -6.77
N LEU A 30 -10.05 2.99 -7.89
CA LEU A 30 -8.86 2.43 -8.56
C LEU A 30 -8.37 3.37 -9.65
N SER A 31 -7.04 3.54 -9.71
CA SER A 31 -6.39 4.28 -10.78
C SER A 31 -5.20 3.53 -11.36
N ASN A 32 -4.81 3.88 -12.56
CA ASN A 32 -3.59 3.43 -13.21
C ASN A 32 -3.08 4.49 -14.21
N SER A 33 -1.88 4.30 -14.74
CA SER A 33 -1.25 5.23 -15.70
C SER A 33 -1.91 5.27 -17.09
N ARG A 34 -2.88 4.40 -17.38
CA ARG A 34 -3.56 4.30 -18.69
C ARG A 34 -4.94 4.95 -18.68
N GLY A 35 -5.37 5.48 -17.54
CA GLY A 35 -6.65 6.15 -17.34
C GLY A 35 -7.81 5.22 -16.95
N PRO A 36 -8.90 5.80 -16.41
CA PRO A 36 -10.02 5.08 -15.82
C PRO A 36 -10.75 4.16 -16.78
N ASP A 37 -10.84 4.51 -18.07
CA ASP A 37 -11.55 3.69 -19.08
C ASP A 37 -10.97 2.27 -19.18
N THR A 38 -9.67 2.11 -18.92
CA THR A 38 -9.00 0.80 -18.94
C THR A 38 -9.33 -0.07 -17.73
N LEU A 39 -9.99 0.50 -16.73
CA LEU A 39 -10.35 -0.17 -15.47
C LEU A 39 -11.82 -0.60 -15.41
N THR A 40 -12.67 -0.17 -16.36
CA THR A 40 -14.12 -0.45 -16.37
C THR A 40 -14.41 -1.93 -16.15
N GLY A 41 -13.81 -2.83 -16.95
CA GLY A 41 -14.03 -4.26 -16.81
C GLY A 41 -13.46 -4.89 -15.52
N LEU A 42 -12.54 -4.22 -14.82
CA LEU A 42 -12.09 -4.62 -13.49
C LEU A 42 -13.09 -4.17 -12.42
N VAL A 43 -13.54 -2.93 -12.49
CA VAL A 43 -14.51 -2.35 -11.53
C VAL A 43 -15.83 -3.10 -11.60
N ASP A 44 -16.33 -3.44 -12.81
CA ASP A 44 -17.54 -4.25 -12.98
C ASP A 44 -17.44 -5.62 -12.27
N LYS A 45 -16.25 -6.24 -12.28
CA LYS A 45 -15.99 -7.51 -11.59
C LYS A 45 -15.87 -7.36 -10.07
N LEU A 46 -15.38 -6.22 -9.60
CA LEU A 46 -15.27 -5.92 -8.19
C LEU A 46 -16.62 -5.60 -7.57
N GLY A 47 -17.55 -5.01 -8.33
CA GLY A 47 -18.92 -4.75 -7.93
C GLY A 47 -19.09 -3.49 -7.09
N GLU A 48 -20.12 -3.51 -6.25
CA GLU A 48 -20.52 -2.36 -5.44
C GLU A 48 -19.40 -1.84 -4.55
N GLY A 49 -19.27 -0.51 -4.50
CA GLY A 49 -18.25 0.19 -3.73
C GLY A 49 -16.93 0.43 -4.49
N ALA A 50 -16.74 -0.19 -5.68
CA ALA A 50 -15.58 0.05 -6.53
C ALA A 50 -15.90 1.09 -7.62
N SER A 51 -14.96 1.98 -7.88
CA SER A 51 -14.99 2.92 -8.99
C SER A 51 -13.62 3.04 -9.66
N ALA A 52 -13.63 3.39 -10.95
CA ALA A 52 -12.41 3.76 -11.66
C ALA A 52 -12.27 5.28 -11.62
N GLY A 53 -11.05 5.76 -11.40
CA GLY A 53 -10.75 7.18 -11.34
C GLY A 53 -9.36 7.50 -11.89
N THR A 54 -9.10 8.79 -12.00
CA THR A 54 -7.75 9.33 -12.24
C THR A 54 -6.87 9.14 -11.00
N VAL A 55 -5.57 9.37 -11.13
CA VAL A 55 -4.64 9.37 -9.99
C VAL A 55 -5.04 10.44 -8.97
N ALA A 56 -5.45 11.62 -9.42
CA ALA A 56 -5.90 12.71 -8.55
C ALA A 56 -7.17 12.32 -7.76
N GLU A 57 -8.18 11.74 -8.42
CA GLU A 57 -9.39 11.27 -7.73
C GLU A 57 -9.11 10.14 -6.73
N ALA A 58 -8.16 9.25 -7.02
CA ALA A 58 -7.73 8.25 -6.05
C ALA A 58 -6.96 8.87 -4.86
N ALA A 59 -6.23 9.97 -5.10
CA ALA A 59 -5.49 10.67 -4.05
C ALA A 59 -6.39 11.48 -3.09
N ASP A 60 -7.64 11.72 -3.44
CA ASP A 60 -8.64 12.43 -2.59
C ASP A 60 -9.31 11.51 -1.55
N ALA A 61 -9.00 10.21 -1.54
CA ALA A 61 -9.54 9.26 -0.56
C ALA A 61 -8.94 9.45 0.85
N ASP A 62 -9.64 8.95 1.89
CA ASP A 62 -9.18 9.01 3.29
C ASP A 62 -7.81 8.32 3.48
N LEU A 63 -7.55 7.25 2.73
CA LEU A 63 -6.28 6.53 2.69
C LEU A 63 -5.89 6.23 1.24
N VAL A 64 -4.64 6.48 0.88
CA VAL A 64 -4.14 6.21 -0.47
C VAL A 64 -3.12 5.09 -0.45
N VAL A 65 -3.33 4.04 -1.23
CA VAL A 65 -2.36 2.94 -1.39
C VAL A 65 -1.62 3.08 -2.71
N VAL A 66 -0.32 3.31 -2.63
CA VAL A 66 0.58 3.42 -3.79
C VAL A 66 1.22 2.06 -4.06
N ALA A 67 0.74 1.39 -5.11
CA ALA A 67 1.16 0.05 -5.54
C ALA A 67 1.63 0.04 -7.01
N ILE A 68 2.52 0.97 -7.33
CA ILE A 68 3.16 1.12 -8.65
C ILE A 68 4.65 0.73 -8.59
N PRO A 69 5.34 0.57 -9.73
CA PRO A 69 6.79 0.42 -9.73
C PRO A 69 7.49 1.57 -8.99
N PHE A 70 8.41 1.24 -8.08
CA PHE A 70 9.12 2.20 -7.25
C PHE A 70 9.73 3.36 -8.05
N VAL A 71 10.35 3.06 -9.17
CA VAL A 71 10.98 4.05 -10.09
C VAL A 71 9.98 5.03 -10.71
N LYS A 72 8.67 4.80 -10.57
CA LYS A 72 7.61 5.70 -11.07
C LYS A 72 7.13 6.72 -10.02
N ILE A 73 7.55 6.59 -8.77
CA ILE A 73 7.17 7.52 -7.69
C ILE A 73 7.46 8.99 -8.01
N PRO A 74 8.64 9.37 -8.57
CA PRO A 74 8.90 10.76 -8.91
C PRO A 74 7.91 11.35 -9.92
N GLY A 75 7.43 10.52 -10.87
CA GLY A 75 6.40 10.95 -11.83
C GLY A 75 5.04 11.15 -11.15
N LEU A 76 4.68 10.24 -10.22
CA LEU A 76 3.44 10.32 -9.47
C LEU A 76 3.31 11.63 -8.67
N ALA A 77 4.42 12.13 -8.12
CA ALA A 77 4.44 13.36 -7.35
C ALA A 77 3.88 14.58 -8.11
N GLY A 78 4.04 14.59 -9.44
CA GLY A 78 3.53 15.65 -10.31
C GLY A 78 2.11 15.45 -10.82
N GLU A 79 1.51 14.26 -10.62
CA GLU A 79 0.14 13.96 -11.10
C GLU A 79 -0.94 14.42 -10.11
N VAL A 80 -0.57 14.67 -8.85
CA VAL A 80 -1.46 15.14 -7.78
C VAL A 80 -1.08 16.58 -7.42
N PRO A 81 -2.03 17.52 -7.38
CA PRO A 81 -1.73 18.93 -7.15
C PRO A 81 -1.03 19.20 -5.81
N HIS A 82 -1.34 18.41 -4.79
CA HIS A 82 -0.73 18.48 -3.47
C HIS A 82 -1.00 17.20 -2.68
N TRP A 83 -0.02 16.77 -1.91
CA TRP A 83 -0.13 15.61 -1.02
C TRP A 83 -0.38 16.02 0.44
N SER A 84 -0.51 17.33 0.72
CA SER A 84 -0.68 17.83 2.09
C SER A 84 -1.95 17.30 2.73
N GLY A 85 -1.77 16.63 3.86
CA GLY A 85 -2.85 16.03 4.64
C GLY A 85 -3.26 14.63 4.18
N SER A 86 -2.69 14.11 3.07
CA SER A 86 -2.96 12.74 2.64
C SER A 86 -2.22 11.74 3.51
N VAL A 87 -2.88 10.62 3.82
CA VAL A 87 -2.24 9.44 4.43
C VAL A 87 -1.94 8.45 3.32
N VAL A 88 -0.67 8.16 3.08
CA VAL A 88 -0.21 7.37 1.93
C VAL A 88 0.47 6.09 2.39
N VAL A 89 -0.07 4.95 1.98
CA VAL A 89 0.55 3.63 2.16
C VAL A 89 1.49 3.35 1.00
N ASP A 90 2.78 3.32 1.28
CA ASP A 90 3.81 2.85 0.36
C ASP A 90 3.85 1.31 0.36
N ALA A 91 3.24 0.70 -0.65
CA ALA A 91 3.29 -0.75 -0.88
C ALA A 91 4.36 -1.16 -1.91
N THR A 92 5.31 -0.26 -2.22
CA THR A 92 6.32 -0.49 -3.23
C THR A 92 7.54 -1.26 -2.69
N ASN A 93 8.31 -1.83 -3.58
CA ASN A 93 9.63 -2.38 -3.30
C ASN A 93 10.67 -1.70 -4.19
N GLN A 94 11.86 -1.41 -3.64
CA GLN A 94 12.92 -0.61 -4.26
C GLN A 94 13.67 -1.36 -5.38
N PHE A 95 12.95 -1.98 -6.31
CA PHE A 95 13.57 -2.51 -7.53
C PHE A 95 14.03 -1.38 -8.44
N ALA A 96 15.26 -1.50 -8.95
CA ALA A 96 15.80 -0.56 -9.95
C ALA A 96 15.20 -0.81 -11.34
N GLN A 97 14.78 -2.05 -11.62
CA GLN A 97 14.22 -2.45 -12.89
C GLN A 97 13.01 -3.37 -12.68
N TYR A 98 11.98 -3.17 -13.50
CA TYR A 98 10.74 -3.94 -13.47
C TYR A 98 10.50 -4.78 -14.72
N GLU A 99 11.12 -4.44 -15.84
CA GLU A 99 10.99 -5.16 -17.10
C GLU A 99 12.37 -5.51 -17.68
N PRO A 100 12.56 -6.68 -18.28
CA PRO A 100 11.58 -7.78 -18.41
C PRO A 100 11.33 -8.55 -17.11
N THR A 101 12.13 -8.32 -16.08
CA THR A 101 12.02 -8.94 -14.75
C THR A 101 12.40 -7.94 -13.66
N TYR A 102 11.85 -8.14 -12.47
CA TYR A 102 12.25 -7.36 -11.30
C TYR A 102 13.71 -7.66 -10.96
N SER A 103 14.56 -6.65 -10.96
CA SER A 103 15.99 -6.84 -10.70
C SER A 103 16.67 -5.58 -10.17
N GLY A 104 17.79 -5.81 -9.47
CA GLY A 104 18.58 -4.76 -8.86
C GLY A 104 17.85 -3.99 -7.77
N PHE A 105 18.60 -3.27 -6.97
CA PHE A 105 18.04 -2.32 -6.00
C PHE A 105 18.34 -0.90 -6.45
N ALA A 106 17.35 -0.01 -6.27
CA ALA A 106 17.58 1.42 -6.48
C ALA A 106 18.64 1.91 -5.49
N ASP A 107 19.53 2.76 -5.95
CA ASP A 107 20.48 3.45 -5.08
C ASP A 107 19.76 4.59 -4.35
N LEU A 108 19.65 4.44 -3.05
CA LEU A 108 18.92 5.38 -2.17
C LEU A 108 19.88 6.12 -1.22
N GLY A 109 21.18 5.90 -1.35
CA GLY A 109 22.16 6.37 -0.36
C GLY A 109 21.86 5.78 1.02
N ASP A 110 21.70 6.63 2.03
CA ASP A 110 21.41 6.21 3.41
C ASP A 110 19.92 6.09 3.72
N GLU A 111 19.02 6.45 2.79
CA GLU A 111 17.57 6.39 2.98
C GLU A 111 17.04 4.96 2.86
N THR A 112 15.99 4.66 3.58
CA THR A 112 15.14 3.50 3.27
C THR A 112 14.26 3.80 2.06
N GLY A 113 13.68 2.75 1.44
CA GLY A 113 12.72 2.94 0.36
C GLY A 113 11.53 3.80 0.78
N SER A 114 11.09 3.69 2.04
CA SER A 114 9.95 4.44 2.57
C SER A 114 10.27 5.90 2.87
N GLU A 115 11.46 6.19 3.41
CA GLU A 115 11.94 7.56 3.58
C GLU A 115 12.05 8.26 2.23
N TRP A 116 12.58 7.55 1.22
CA TRP A 116 12.70 8.05 -0.13
C TRP A 116 11.33 8.35 -0.75
N VAL A 117 10.33 7.45 -0.59
CA VAL A 117 8.95 7.69 -1.05
C VAL A 117 8.33 8.90 -0.34
N ALA A 118 8.44 8.98 0.99
CA ALA A 118 7.93 10.10 1.77
C ALA A 118 8.49 11.44 1.29
N ARG A 119 9.79 11.50 0.99
CA ARG A 119 10.44 12.70 0.45
C ARG A 119 9.92 13.11 -0.92
N HIS A 120 9.47 12.14 -1.74
CA HIS A 120 8.90 12.42 -3.07
C HIS A 120 7.42 12.79 -3.05
N LEU A 121 6.73 12.60 -1.93
CA LEU A 121 5.32 12.96 -1.73
C LEU A 121 5.19 14.00 -0.62
N PRO A 122 5.71 15.22 -0.83
CA PRO A 122 5.85 16.22 0.23
C PRO A 122 4.49 16.63 0.81
N GLY A 123 4.38 16.56 2.12
CA GLY A 123 3.16 16.88 2.87
C GLY A 123 2.25 15.68 3.15
N ALA A 124 2.50 14.52 2.54
CA ALA A 124 1.82 13.29 2.92
C ALA A 124 2.42 12.68 4.18
N THR A 125 1.59 12.03 4.99
CA THR A 125 2.04 11.10 6.02
C THR A 125 2.20 9.71 5.41
N ALA A 126 3.44 9.24 5.30
CA ALA A 126 3.74 7.96 4.70
C ALA A 126 3.68 6.81 5.70
N ILE A 127 3.10 5.69 5.28
CA ILE A 127 3.08 4.41 5.99
C ILE A 127 3.72 3.37 5.08
N LYS A 128 4.65 2.57 5.59
CA LYS A 128 5.13 1.38 4.87
C LYS A 128 4.27 0.19 5.22
N ALA A 129 3.62 -0.45 4.23
CA ALA A 129 2.84 -1.66 4.45
C ALA A 129 2.62 -2.45 3.14
N PHE A 130 2.19 -3.72 3.25
CA PHE A 130 1.90 -4.67 2.17
C PHE A 130 3.10 -5.10 1.30
N ASN A 131 4.20 -4.37 1.30
CA ASN A 131 5.38 -4.67 0.48
C ASN A 131 6.11 -5.96 0.91
N ALA A 132 6.04 -6.31 2.20
CA ALA A 132 6.72 -7.48 2.77
C ALA A 132 5.94 -8.79 2.56
N MET A 133 4.72 -8.73 2.00
CA MET A 133 3.85 -9.88 1.74
C MET A 133 3.82 -10.22 0.25
N PHE A 134 3.75 -11.51 -0.08
CA PHE A 134 3.37 -11.90 -1.42
C PHE A 134 1.89 -11.55 -1.70
N ALA A 135 1.60 -11.16 -2.94
CA ALA A 135 0.25 -10.76 -3.36
C ALA A 135 -0.80 -11.87 -3.10
N GLU A 136 -0.40 -13.14 -3.20
CA GLU A 136 -1.25 -14.28 -2.89
C GLU A 136 -1.68 -14.33 -1.41
N TYR A 137 -0.82 -13.89 -0.49
CA TYR A 137 -1.16 -13.82 0.93
C TYR A 137 -2.08 -12.63 1.25
N ILE A 138 -1.99 -11.53 0.48
CA ILE A 138 -2.96 -10.45 0.60
C ILE A 138 -4.34 -10.92 0.13
N MET A 139 -4.42 -11.79 -0.89
CA MET A 139 -5.67 -12.35 -1.44
C MET A 139 -6.25 -13.47 -0.58
N ALA A 140 -5.40 -14.32 0.02
CA ALA A 140 -5.85 -15.46 0.81
C ALA A 140 -6.64 -15.02 2.04
N ASP A 141 -7.44 -15.90 2.62
CA ASP A 141 -8.07 -15.60 3.90
C ASP A 141 -7.00 -15.35 4.95
N SER A 142 -7.03 -14.18 5.55
CA SER A 142 -6.09 -13.78 6.60
C SER A 142 -6.42 -14.37 7.97
N ARG A 143 -7.61 -14.99 8.12
CA ARG A 143 -8.06 -15.65 9.34
C ARG A 143 -7.70 -17.13 9.26
N HIS A 144 -7.02 -17.60 10.28
CA HIS A 144 -6.64 -18.99 10.48
C HIS A 144 -7.32 -19.54 11.71
N HIS A 145 -7.31 -20.88 11.87
CA HIS A 145 -7.94 -21.54 13.03
C HIS A 145 -7.41 -20.99 14.38
N ASP A 146 -6.12 -20.66 14.44
CA ASP A 146 -5.43 -20.27 15.67
C ASP A 146 -5.01 -18.79 15.69
N GLY A 147 -5.56 -17.96 14.80
CA GLY A 147 -5.19 -16.56 14.78
C GLY A 147 -5.34 -15.88 13.42
N ARG A 148 -4.64 -14.76 13.23
CA ARG A 148 -4.71 -13.94 12.02
C ARG A 148 -3.33 -13.70 11.42
N GLN A 149 -3.28 -13.62 10.10
CA GLN A 149 -2.06 -13.26 9.39
C GLN A 149 -1.58 -11.87 9.79
N VAL A 150 -0.30 -11.76 10.11
CA VAL A 150 0.33 -10.49 10.47
C VAL A 150 0.47 -9.60 9.25
N LEU A 151 0.07 -8.35 9.42
CA LEU A 151 0.41 -7.24 8.51
C LEU A 151 1.42 -6.35 9.22
N PHE A 152 2.70 -6.48 8.86
CA PHE A 152 3.72 -5.56 9.34
C PHE A 152 3.52 -4.19 8.70
N PHE A 153 3.71 -3.12 9.49
CA PHE A 153 3.72 -1.76 8.99
C PHE A 153 4.68 -0.87 9.79
N ALA A 154 5.12 0.22 9.16
CA ALA A 154 6.00 1.21 9.76
C ALA A 154 5.45 2.61 9.46
N VAL A 155 5.48 3.51 10.45
CA VAL A 155 5.01 4.90 10.37
C VAL A 155 5.68 5.73 11.45
N ASP A 156 5.98 7.00 11.15
CA ASP A 156 6.59 7.92 12.11
C ASP A 156 5.54 8.68 12.95
N ASP A 157 4.29 8.75 12.48
CA ASP A 157 3.20 9.52 13.10
C ASP A 157 2.30 8.64 13.97
N ASP A 158 2.31 8.87 15.28
CA ASP A 158 1.53 8.10 16.26
C ASP A 158 0.01 8.25 16.07
N THR A 159 -0.47 9.35 15.51
CA THR A 159 -1.91 9.57 15.30
C THR A 159 -2.43 8.68 14.16
N VAL A 160 -1.65 8.53 13.12
CA VAL A 160 -1.95 7.69 11.95
C VAL A 160 -1.76 6.20 12.26
N ASN A 161 -0.86 5.85 13.19
CA ASN A 161 -0.61 4.48 13.62
C ASN A 161 -1.91 3.75 14.03
N ALA A 162 -2.67 4.33 14.96
CA ALA A 162 -3.90 3.71 15.46
C ALA A 162 -4.97 3.57 14.36
N GLU A 163 -5.08 4.56 13.49
CA GLU A 163 -6.05 4.55 12.39
C GLU A 163 -5.69 3.51 11.33
N PHE A 164 -4.41 3.39 10.98
CA PHE A 164 -3.96 2.34 10.06
C PHE A 164 -4.08 0.94 10.66
N ALA A 165 -3.78 0.77 11.95
CA ALA A 165 -3.98 -0.50 12.64
C ALA A 165 -5.47 -0.93 12.57
N ALA A 166 -6.40 -0.03 12.86
CA ALA A 166 -7.84 -0.31 12.74
C ALA A 166 -8.25 -0.67 11.29
N PHE A 167 -7.65 -0.01 10.29
CA PHE A 167 -7.84 -0.38 8.88
C PHE A 167 -7.33 -1.80 8.59
N GLY A 168 -6.12 -2.14 9.01
CA GLY A 168 -5.55 -3.48 8.84
C GLY A 168 -6.42 -4.57 9.48
N GLU A 169 -6.98 -4.30 10.67
CA GLU A 169 -7.93 -5.19 11.34
C GLU A 169 -9.24 -5.35 10.57
N ALA A 170 -9.78 -4.27 10.03
CA ALA A 170 -10.97 -4.31 9.18
C ALA A 170 -10.75 -5.15 7.92
N LEU A 171 -9.55 -5.14 7.36
CA LEU A 171 -9.15 -6.02 6.26
C LEU A 171 -8.98 -7.49 6.69
N GLY A 172 -9.04 -7.81 7.98
CA GLY A 172 -8.93 -9.14 8.54
C GLY A 172 -7.54 -9.53 9.03
N PHE A 173 -6.55 -8.67 8.91
CA PHE A 173 -5.17 -8.93 9.35
C PHE A 173 -4.97 -8.70 10.86
N ALA A 174 -3.82 -9.09 11.37
CA ALA A 174 -3.27 -8.68 12.66
C ALA A 174 -2.16 -7.65 12.40
N PRO A 175 -2.45 -6.34 12.43
CA PRO A 175 -1.44 -5.32 12.18
C PRO A 175 -0.42 -5.28 13.32
N VAL A 176 0.86 -5.15 12.95
CA VAL A 176 2.00 -5.05 13.88
C VAL A 176 2.89 -3.90 13.45
N LEU A 177 2.93 -2.84 14.27
CA LEU A 177 3.87 -1.74 14.09
C LEU A 177 5.29 -2.23 14.39
N VAL A 178 6.22 -1.99 13.45
CA VAL A 178 7.61 -2.42 13.58
C VAL A 178 8.60 -1.25 13.70
N GLY A 179 8.08 -0.06 13.93
CA GLY A 179 8.85 1.17 14.12
C GLY A 179 8.55 2.24 13.08
N GLY A 180 9.36 3.29 13.04
CA GLY A 180 9.27 4.36 12.06
C GLY A 180 9.73 3.94 10.65
N LEU A 181 9.64 4.86 9.69
CA LEU A 181 10.02 4.60 8.29
C LEU A 181 11.49 4.22 8.14
N ARG A 182 12.36 4.67 9.05
CA ARG A 182 13.79 4.33 9.03
C ARG A 182 14.03 2.92 9.58
N GLU A 183 13.72 2.67 10.84
CA GLU A 183 14.00 1.39 11.49
C GLU A 183 13.07 0.29 10.97
N GLY A 184 11.77 0.51 11.01
CA GLY A 184 10.76 -0.41 10.52
C GLY A 184 10.83 -0.61 9.01
N GLY A 185 11.09 0.47 8.26
CA GLY A 185 11.32 0.41 6.82
C GLY A 185 12.48 -0.51 6.45
N ARG A 186 13.61 -0.47 7.18
CA ARG A 186 14.76 -1.39 6.98
C ARG A 186 14.41 -2.84 7.25
N LEU A 187 13.56 -3.10 8.24
CA LEU A 187 13.10 -4.45 8.51
C LEU A 187 12.23 -5.02 7.38
N MET A 188 11.42 -4.17 6.75
CA MET A 188 10.38 -4.56 5.79
C MET A 188 10.82 -4.49 4.31
N GLN A 189 11.80 -3.66 3.97
CA GLN A 189 12.24 -3.48 2.58
C GLN A 189 12.90 -4.75 2.02
N LEU A 190 13.04 -4.85 0.70
CA LEU A 190 13.72 -5.97 0.04
C LEU A 190 15.08 -6.24 0.67
N GLY A 191 15.33 -7.51 1.03
CA GLY A 191 16.52 -7.94 1.75
C GLY A 191 16.44 -7.74 3.27
N GLY A 192 15.42 -7.10 3.79
CA GLY A 192 15.16 -6.99 5.22
C GLY A 192 14.62 -8.29 5.82
N PRO A 193 14.75 -8.49 7.14
CA PRO A 193 14.40 -9.75 7.80
C PRO A 193 12.91 -10.08 7.82
N LEU A 194 12.03 -9.11 7.57
CA LEU A 194 10.58 -9.33 7.52
C LEU A 194 10.06 -9.53 6.08
N THR A 195 10.92 -9.41 5.06
CA THR A 195 10.51 -9.57 3.66
C THR A 195 10.09 -11.01 3.39
N ALA A 196 8.92 -11.17 2.78
CA ALA A 196 8.34 -12.46 2.39
C ALA A 196 8.04 -13.41 3.56
N LEU A 197 7.97 -12.92 4.78
CA LEU A 197 7.52 -13.72 5.91
C LEU A 197 5.99 -13.87 5.91
N HIS A 198 5.53 -15.10 6.12
CA HIS A 198 4.14 -15.41 6.40
C HIS A 198 4.02 -15.80 7.89
N VAL A 199 3.50 -14.89 8.70
CA VAL A 199 3.44 -15.02 10.16
C VAL A 199 1.99 -14.95 10.62
N ILE A 200 1.62 -15.81 11.54
CA ILE A 200 0.31 -15.83 12.19
C ILE A 200 0.47 -15.33 13.63
N LYS A 201 -0.28 -14.31 13.99
CA LYS A 201 -0.45 -13.89 15.37
C LYS A 201 -1.60 -14.69 15.97
N GLN A 202 -1.30 -15.48 16.98
CA GLN A 202 -2.31 -16.23 17.74
C GLN A 202 -3.21 -15.24 18.52
N ASP A 203 -4.50 -15.52 18.55
CA ASP A 203 -5.51 -14.75 19.30
C ASP A 203 -5.51 -15.11 20.78
#